data_6743fdcb6b320fa112d4b1719513e55b
#
_entry.id   6743fdcb6b320fa112d4b1719513e55b
#
_cell.length_a   1.000
_cell.length_b   1.000
_cell.length_c   1.000
_cell.angle_alpha   90.00
_cell.angle_beta   90.00
_cell.angle_gamma   90.00
#
_symmetry.space_group_name_H-M   'P 1'
#
loop_
_entity.id
_entity.type
_entity.pdbx_description
1 polymer ?
#
loop_
_entity_poly.entity_id
_entity_poly.type
_entity_poly.pdbx_seq_one_letter_code
_entity_poly.pdbx_strand_id
1 'polypeptide(L)'
;PMYSNSPFGISISHNGNLVNTKELTQELIFEDFRHINTNSDSEIILNVFAHELYKVNFPGTKPSAKEIFEAVSRTHLRLKGAYSVVIMICGVGIVGFRDPNGIRPLILGKKDNDLIGSDYMIASESPALETLNFEVVGDISPGEAVFISLEGEVERKVCFDNPSHSPCIFEYVYLARPDAVID
;
A
#
# COMPACT_ATOMS: atom_id res chain seq x y z
N PRO A 1 -10.15 8.27 1.48
CA PRO A 1 -9.38 7.41 2.41
C PRO A 1 -10.28 6.93 3.55
N MET A 2 -10.03 5.71 4.01
CA MET A 2 -10.67 5.13 5.18
C MET A 2 -9.70 5.12 6.35
N TYR A 3 -10.19 5.02 7.58
CA TYR A 3 -9.40 5.14 8.78
C TYR A 3 -9.76 4.06 9.82
N SER A 4 -8.75 3.53 10.49
CA SER A 4 -8.86 2.67 11.67
C SER A 4 -7.97 3.22 12.79
N ASN A 5 -8.46 3.23 14.02
CA ASN A 5 -7.69 3.71 15.18
C ASN A 5 -6.94 2.61 15.92
N SER A 6 -7.06 1.35 15.52
CA SER A 6 -6.44 0.21 16.19
C SER A 6 -5.69 -0.69 15.19
N PRO A 7 -4.44 -1.10 15.48
CA PRO A 7 -3.63 -0.85 16.70
C PRO A 7 -3.00 0.55 16.74
N PHE A 8 -2.92 1.23 15.61
CA PHE A 8 -2.44 2.59 15.42
C PHE A 8 -3.48 3.39 14.65
N GLY A 9 -3.39 4.71 14.64
CA GLY A 9 -4.12 5.52 13.68
C GLY A 9 -3.61 5.19 12.27
N ILE A 10 -4.41 4.47 11.49
CA ILE A 10 -4.06 4.01 10.14
C ILE A 10 -5.08 4.55 9.16
N SER A 11 -4.64 5.22 8.11
CA SER A 11 -5.49 5.59 6.98
C SER A 11 -5.00 4.97 5.69
N ILE A 12 -5.95 4.62 4.82
CA ILE A 12 -5.69 3.95 3.55
C ILE A 12 -6.24 4.73 2.36
N SER A 13 -5.49 4.71 1.26
CA SER A 13 -5.95 4.98 -0.09
C SER A 13 -5.68 3.74 -0.94
N HIS A 14 -6.66 3.31 -1.72
CA HIS A 14 -6.59 2.07 -2.49
C HIS A 14 -7.12 2.30 -3.90
N ASN A 15 -6.44 1.71 -4.87
CA ASN A 15 -6.87 1.62 -6.25
C ASN A 15 -6.86 0.14 -6.67
N GLY A 16 -8.01 -0.36 -7.09
CA GLY A 16 -8.15 -1.76 -7.47
C GLY A 16 -9.46 -2.38 -7.02
N ASN A 17 -9.48 -3.72 -6.98
CA ASN A 17 -10.63 -4.49 -6.54
C ASN A 17 -10.21 -5.87 -6.01
N LEU A 18 -10.81 -6.29 -4.89
CA LEU A 18 -10.65 -7.63 -4.36
C LEU A 18 -11.76 -8.56 -4.85
N VAL A 19 -11.41 -9.83 -5.07
CA VAL A 19 -12.37 -10.87 -5.49
C VAL A 19 -12.86 -11.74 -4.33
N ASN A 20 -12.21 -11.68 -3.17
CA ASN A 20 -12.54 -12.50 -1.99
C ASN A 20 -13.06 -11.68 -0.79
N THR A 21 -13.70 -10.53 -1.05
CA THR A 21 -14.20 -9.62 0.00
C THR A 21 -15.16 -10.29 0.97
N LYS A 22 -16.05 -11.17 0.49
CA LYS A 22 -17.03 -11.86 1.34
C LYS A 22 -16.37 -12.81 2.35
N GLU A 23 -15.38 -13.57 1.90
CA GLU A 23 -14.60 -14.49 2.75
C GLU A 23 -13.85 -13.67 3.82
N LEU A 24 -13.12 -12.64 3.39
CA LEU A 24 -12.36 -11.78 4.29
C LEU A 24 -13.24 -11.04 5.31
N THR A 25 -14.44 -10.61 4.92
CA THR A 25 -15.38 -9.98 5.85
C THR A 25 -15.78 -10.94 6.97
N GLN A 26 -16.03 -12.21 6.65
CA GLN A 26 -16.35 -13.23 7.65
C GLN A 26 -15.17 -13.49 8.58
N GLU A 27 -13.97 -13.69 8.04
CA GLU A 27 -12.74 -13.85 8.84
C GLU A 27 -12.51 -12.66 9.77
N LEU A 28 -12.59 -11.43 9.24
CA LEU A 28 -12.39 -10.20 10.02
C LEU A 28 -13.38 -10.09 11.20
N ILE A 29 -14.65 -10.42 10.99
CA ILE A 29 -15.68 -10.30 12.03
C ILE A 29 -15.57 -11.43 13.05
N PHE A 30 -15.45 -12.69 12.60
CA PHE A 30 -15.60 -13.85 13.48
C PHE A 30 -14.28 -14.39 14.04
N GLU A 31 -13.15 -14.17 13.37
CA GLU A 31 -11.85 -14.67 13.77
C GLU A 31 -10.93 -13.55 14.27
N ASP A 32 -10.91 -12.42 13.55
CA ASP A 32 -10.04 -11.28 13.87
C ASP A 32 -10.70 -10.27 14.83
N PHE A 33 -12.01 -10.42 15.09
CA PHE A 33 -12.82 -9.54 15.95
C PHE A 33 -12.76 -8.06 15.53
N ARG A 34 -12.75 -7.82 14.21
CA ARG A 34 -12.73 -6.48 13.63
C ARG A 34 -14.15 -6.05 13.23
N HIS A 35 -14.45 -4.79 13.48
CA HIS A 35 -15.72 -4.22 13.06
C HIS A 35 -15.63 -3.64 11.65
N ILE A 36 -16.57 -4.00 10.79
CA ILE A 36 -16.65 -3.55 9.40
C ILE A 36 -17.92 -2.73 9.24
N ASN A 37 -17.79 -1.51 8.73
CA ASN A 37 -18.89 -0.54 8.61
C ASN A 37 -19.47 -0.44 7.20
N THR A 38 -18.69 -0.82 6.18
CA THR A 38 -19.06 -0.65 4.77
C THR A 38 -18.84 -1.93 3.97
N ASN A 39 -19.29 -1.93 2.72
CA ASN A 39 -19.02 -3.01 1.78
C ASN A 39 -17.80 -2.71 0.89
N SER A 40 -16.98 -1.70 1.25
CA SER A 40 -15.81 -1.32 0.47
C SER A 40 -14.65 -2.27 0.72
N ASP A 41 -14.02 -2.74 -0.35
CA ASP A 41 -12.80 -3.53 -0.30
C ASP A 41 -11.63 -2.76 0.33
N SER A 42 -11.61 -1.43 0.23
CA SER A 42 -10.62 -0.59 0.92
C SER A 42 -10.71 -0.73 2.44
N GLU A 43 -11.91 -0.84 3.03
CA GLU A 43 -12.07 -1.09 4.46
C GLU A 43 -11.60 -2.49 4.84
N ILE A 44 -11.83 -3.47 3.97
CA ILE A 44 -11.36 -4.84 4.16
C ILE A 44 -9.82 -4.86 4.18
N ILE A 45 -9.17 -4.27 3.18
CA ILE A 45 -7.70 -4.19 3.12
C ILE A 45 -7.13 -3.50 4.37
N LEU A 46 -7.72 -2.37 4.74
CA LEU A 46 -7.31 -1.62 5.94
C LEU A 46 -7.34 -2.49 7.20
N ASN A 47 -8.44 -3.22 7.40
CA ASN A 47 -8.62 -4.04 8.59
C ASN A 47 -7.74 -5.31 8.57
N VAL A 48 -7.52 -5.92 7.40
CA VAL A 48 -6.55 -7.03 7.25
C VAL A 48 -5.15 -6.55 7.61
N PHE A 49 -4.68 -5.45 7.01
CA PHE A 49 -3.36 -4.90 7.31
C PHE A 49 -3.21 -4.52 8.79
N ALA A 50 -4.20 -3.82 9.35
CA ALA A 50 -4.19 -3.42 10.76
C ALA A 50 -4.12 -4.64 11.71
N HIS A 51 -4.82 -5.73 11.38
CA HIS A 51 -4.78 -6.96 12.14
C HIS A 51 -3.43 -7.67 12.03
N GLU A 52 -2.87 -7.78 10.81
CA GLU A 52 -1.56 -8.40 10.62
C GLU A 52 -0.44 -7.56 11.26
N LEU A 53 -0.53 -6.23 11.23
CA LEU A 53 0.41 -5.36 11.93
C LEU A 53 0.33 -5.55 13.45
N TYR A 54 -0.87 -5.68 14.02
CA TYR A 54 -1.06 -5.99 15.44
C TYR A 54 -0.41 -7.33 15.85
N LYS A 55 -0.47 -8.33 14.98
CA LYS A 55 0.13 -9.66 15.27
C LYS A 55 1.66 -9.64 15.29
N VAL A 56 2.29 -8.81 14.51
CA VAL A 56 3.76 -8.81 14.37
C VAL A 56 4.45 -7.75 15.22
N ASN A 57 3.74 -6.70 15.61
CA ASN A 57 4.29 -5.62 16.41
C ASN A 57 4.13 -5.88 17.91
N PHE A 58 5.17 -5.55 18.68
CA PHE A 58 5.08 -5.65 20.13
C PHE A 58 4.15 -4.56 20.68
N PRO A 59 3.17 -4.91 21.53
CA PRO A 59 2.20 -3.95 22.05
C PRO A 59 2.85 -2.74 22.74
N GLY A 60 2.43 -1.55 22.34
CA GLY A 60 2.90 -0.28 22.92
C GLY A 60 4.20 0.27 22.32
N THR A 61 4.78 -0.40 21.30
CA THR A 61 5.94 0.12 20.57
C THR A 61 5.56 0.59 19.17
N LYS A 62 6.32 1.55 18.62
CA LYS A 62 6.20 1.92 17.21
C LYS A 62 6.68 0.76 16.34
N PRO A 63 5.95 0.40 15.27
CA PRO A 63 6.40 -0.65 14.37
C PRO A 63 7.65 -0.22 13.59
N SER A 64 8.60 -1.11 13.53
CA SER A 64 9.78 -0.99 12.67
C SER A 64 9.45 -1.28 11.20
N ALA A 65 10.30 -0.85 10.28
CA ALA A 65 10.17 -1.18 8.86
C ALA A 65 10.05 -2.70 8.63
N LYS A 66 10.82 -3.50 9.36
CA LYS A 66 10.76 -4.97 9.29
C LYS A 66 9.38 -5.51 9.65
N GLU A 67 8.75 -5.01 10.71
CA GLU A 67 7.41 -5.42 11.14
C GLU A 67 6.35 -4.95 10.15
N ILE A 68 6.49 -3.74 9.58
CA ILE A 68 5.62 -3.24 8.51
C ILE A 68 5.68 -4.15 7.28
N PHE A 69 6.88 -4.51 6.80
CA PHE A 69 7.03 -5.41 5.67
C PHE A 69 6.50 -6.82 5.96
N GLU A 70 6.67 -7.31 7.18
CA GLU A 70 6.08 -8.58 7.60
C GLU A 70 4.55 -8.53 7.59
N ALA A 71 3.96 -7.42 8.08
CA ALA A 71 2.52 -7.20 8.01
C ALA A 71 2.01 -7.15 6.56
N VAL A 72 2.75 -6.48 5.65
CA VAL A 72 2.43 -6.48 4.21
C VAL A 72 2.51 -7.89 3.63
N SER A 73 3.56 -8.65 3.95
CA SER A 73 3.71 -10.04 3.47
C SER A 73 2.51 -10.90 3.87
N ARG A 74 2.07 -10.81 5.12
CA ARG A 74 0.88 -11.54 5.62
C ARG A 74 -0.41 -11.03 5.00
N THR A 75 -0.50 -9.73 4.76
CA THR A 75 -1.63 -9.12 4.05
C THR A 75 -1.75 -9.70 2.63
N HIS A 76 -0.65 -9.78 1.87
CA HIS A 76 -0.63 -10.37 0.53
C HIS A 76 -1.13 -11.81 0.50
N LEU A 77 -0.86 -12.62 1.53
CA LEU A 77 -1.33 -14.01 1.60
C LEU A 77 -2.86 -14.12 1.75
N ARG A 78 -3.50 -13.10 2.29
CA ARG A 78 -4.96 -13.07 2.51
C ARG A 78 -5.72 -12.44 1.34
N LEU A 79 -5.16 -11.41 0.71
CA LEU A 79 -5.83 -10.65 -0.35
C LEU A 79 -5.77 -11.40 -1.69
N LYS A 80 -6.90 -11.43 -2.40
CA LYS A 80 -6.99 -11.93 -3.78
C LYS A 80 -7.60 -10.85 -4.65
N GLY A 81 -6.89 -10.43 -5.70
CA GLY A 81 -7.36 -9.38 -6.60
C GLY A 81 -6.22 -8.51 -7.13
N ALA A 82 -6.61 -7.38 -7.70
CA ALA A 82 -5.69 -6.36 -8.20
C ALA A 82 -5.75 -5.15 -7.27
N TYR A 83 -4.60 -4.73 -6.72
CA TYR A 83 -4.57 -3.59 -5.79
C TYR A 83 -3.23 -2.88 -5.77
N SER A 84 -3.30 -1.57 -5.72
CA SER A 84 -2.22 -0.71 -5.26
C SER A 84 -2.71 0.09 -4.05
N VAL A 85 -1.90 0.13 -3.02
CA VAL A 85 -2.31 0.61 -1.69
C VAL A 85 -1.29 1.58 -1.15
N VAL A 86 -1.76 2.69 -0.59
CA VAL A 86 -0.95 3.61 0.21
C VAL A 86 -1.59 3.72 1.59
N ILE A 87 -0.79 3.46 2.61
CA ILE A 87 -1.20 3.51 4.01
C ILE A 87 -0.34 4.53 4.75
N MET A 88 -0.98 5.43 5.49
CA MET A 88 -0.32 6.26 6.47
C MET A 88 -0.54 5.67 7.87
N ILE A 89 0.56 5.48 8.61
CA ILE A 89 0.55 5.02 10.00
C ILE A 89 0.96 6.21 10.87
N CYS A 90 0.04 6.69 11.70
CA CYS A 90 0.24 7.89 12.51
C CYS A 90 1.46 7.78 13.42
N GLY A 91 2.34 8.77 13.34
CA GLY A 91 3.57 8.83 14.13
C GLY A 91 4.66 7.86 13.71
N VAL A 92 4.51 7.19 12.53
CA VAL A 92 5.45 6.17 12.01
C VAL A 92 5.93 6.52 10.61
N GLY A 93 5.01 6.68 9.65
CA GLY A 93 5.36 6.95 8.26
C GLY A 93 4.29 6.53 7.27
N ILE A 94 4.71 6.36 6.01
CA ILE A 94 3.85 5.94 4.90
C ILE A 94 4.40 4.64 4.32
N VAL A 95 3.51 3.70 4.02
CA VAL A 95 3.84 2.48 3.28
C VAL A 95 2.99 2.38 2.03
N GLY A 96 3.62 2.14 0.89
CA GLY A 96 2.95 1.78 -0.36
C GLY A 96 3.28 0.36 -0.75
N PHE A 97 2.31 -0.41 -1.25
CA PHE A 97 2.55 -1.75 -1.75
C PHE A 97 1.64 -2.10 -2.93
N ARG A 98 2.14 -2.94 -3.82
CA ARG A 98 1.50 -3.35 -5.07
C ARG A 98 1.15 -4.83 -5.03
N ASP A 99 0.03 -5.21 -5.64
CA ASP A 99 -0.39 -6.62 -5.69
C ASP A 99 0.69 -7.55 -6.28
N PRO A 100 0.70 -8.84 -5.91
CA PRO A 100 1.74 -9.78 -6.33
C PRO A 100 1.83 -10.01 -7.85
N ASN A 101 0.80 -9.66 -8.61
CA ASN A 101 0.79 -9.77 -10.07
C ASN A 101 1.08 -8.42 -10.76
N GLY A 102 1.20 -7.33 -9.99
CA GLY A 102 1.45 -6.00 -10.54
C GLY A 102 0.36 -5.53 -11.51
N ILE A 103 -0.90 -5.91 -11.26
CA ILE A 103 -2.02 -5.55 -12.14
C ILE A 103 -2.30 -4.05 -12.06
N ARG A 104 -2.35 -3.50 -10.83
CA ARG A 104 -2.52 -2.05 -10.63
C ARG A 104 -1.16 -1.35 -10.53
N PRO A 105 -0.99 -0.19 -11.20
CA PRO A 105 0.28 0.55 -11.14
C PRO A 105 0.46 1.25 -9.79
N LEU A 106 1.72 1.41 -9.40
CA LEU A 106 2.13 2.22 -8.25
C LEU A 106 3.56 2.70 -8.47
N ILE A 107 3.80 3.99 -8.32
CA ILE A 107 5.07 4.65 -8.65
C ILE A 107 5.56 5.49 -7.47
N LEU A 108 6.87 5.54 -7.28
CA LEU A 108 7.55 6.36 -6.28
C LEU A 108 8.18 7.58 -6.95
N GLY A 109 7.94 8.75 -6.40
CA GLY A 109 8.59 10.01 -6.75
C GLY A 109 9.40 10.58 -5.60
N LYS A 110 10.41 11.38 -5.95
CA LYS A 110 11.28 12.09 -5.04
C LYS A 110 11.39 13.56 -5.46
N LYS A 111 11.47 14.43 -4.49
CA LYS A 111 11.75 15.86 -4.71
C LYS A 111 12.77 16.32 -3.68
N ASP A 112 13.93 16.75 -4.15
CA ASP A 112 14.96 17.27 -3.28
C ASP A 112 14.61 18.69 -2.83
N ASN A 113 14.81 18.95 -1.54
CA ASN A 113 14.64 20.24 -0.91
C ASN A 113 15.93 20.61 -0.20
N ASP A 114 16.56 21.71 -0.66
CA ASP A 114 17.88 22.12 -0.18
C ASP A 114 17.95 22.42 1.33
N LEU A 115 16.80 22.64 1.98
CA LEU A 115 16.74 23.02 3.38
C LEU A 115 16.41 21.89 4.35
N ILE A 116 15.62 20.91 3.92
CA ILE A 116 15.04 19.88 4.81
C ILE A 116 15.27 18.45 4.34
N GLY A 117 15.99 18.23 3.25
CA GLY A 117 16.24 16.90 2.68
C GLY A 117 15.31 16.57 1.52
N SER A 118 14.86 15.35 1.39
CA SER A 118 14.04 14.91 0.27
C SER A 118 12.61 14.62 0.70
N ASP A 119 11.66 15.12 -0.09
CA ASP A 119 10.25 14.74 0.00
C ASP A 119 9.97 13.55 -0.90
N TYR A 120 9.06 12.68 -0.49
CA TYR A 120 8.65 11.50 -1.26
C TYR A 120 7.15 11.48 -1.49
N MET A 121 6.75 10.97 -2.64
CA MET A 121 5.33 10.81 -3.03
C MET A 121 5.13 9.45 -3.67
N ILE A 122 4.03 8.78 -3.29
CA ILE A 122 3.58 7.55 -3.92
C ILE A 122 2.28 7.84 -4.65
N ALA A 123 2.20 7.47 -5.92
CA ALA A 123 1.03 7.69 -6.76
C ALA A 123 0.76 6.49 -7.67
N SER A 124 -0.43 6.42 -8.26
CA SER A 124 -0.75 5.41 -9.26
C SER A 124 -0.11 5.71 -10.63
N GLU A 125 0.13 6.99 -10.95
CA GLU A 125 0.56 7.43 -12.28
C GLU A 125 1.58 8.57 -12.20
N SER A 126 2.52 8.61 -13.16
CA SER A 126 3.58 9.63 -13.24
C SER A 126 3.06 11.07 -13.35
N PRO A 127 1.95 11.41 -14.03
CA PRO A 127 1.47 12.79 -14.11
C PRO A 127 1.14 13.41 -12.75
N ALA A 128 0.78 12.59 -11.74
CA ALA A 128 0.55 13.08 -10.39
C ALA A 128 1.85 13.56 -9.74
N LEU A 129 2.96 12.89 -10.00
CA LEU A 129 4.29 13.28 -9.52
C LEU A 129 4.80 14.55 -10.23
N GLU A 130 4.71 14.55 -11.56
CA GLU A 130 5.20 15.62 -12.42
C GLU A 130 4.50 16.96 -12.15
N THR A 131 3.17 16.93 -11.94
CA THR A 131 2.38 18.12 -11.62
C THR A 131 2.87 18.85 -10.35
N LEU A 132 3.46 18.10 -9.41
CA LEU A 132 4.00 18.61 -8.15
C LEU A 132 5.52 18.76 -8.16
N ASN A 133 6.16 18.60 -9.33
CA ASN A 133 7.61 18.63 -9.54
C ASN A 133 8.36 17.59 -8.70
N PHE A 134 7.82 16.35 -8.63
CA PHE A 134 8.56 15.20 -8.15
C PHE A 134 9.22 14.49 -9.34
N GLU A 135 10.46 14.12 -9.18
CA GLU A 135 11.18 13.24 -10.12
C GLU A 135 10.73 11.80 -9.91
N VAL A 136 10.50 11.08 -11.00
CA VAL A 136 10.15 9.67 -10.96
C VAL A 136 11.37 8.86 -10.51
N VAL A 137 11.28 8.17 -9.38
CA VAL A 137 12.31 7.23 -8.91
C VAL A 137 12.16 5.87 -9.60
N GLY A 138 10.91 5.46 -9.82
CA GLY A 138 10.56 4.23 -10.53
C GLY A 138 9.31 3.55 -9.96
N ASP A 139 8.89 2.51 -10.66
CA ASP A 139 7.74 1.72 -10.28
C ASP A 139 8.01 0.91 -9.01
N ILE A 140 6.93 0.65 -8.27
CA ILE A 140 6.90 -0.35 -7.21
C ILE A 140 6.59 -1.68 -7.88
N SER A 141 7.51 -2.65 -7.76
CA SER A 141 7.43 -3.94 -8.44
C SER A 141 6.25 -4.80 -7.92
N PRO A 142 5.80 -5.82 -8.69
CA PRO A 142 4.80 -6.76 -8.21
C PRO A 142 5.19 -7.37 -6.85
N GLY A 143 4.26 -7.32 -5.88
CA GLY A 143 4.48 -7.83 -4.53
C GLY A 143 5.48 -7.05 -3.67
N GLU A 144 5.97 -5.91 -4.16
CA GLU A 144 6.88 -5.03 -3.43
C GLU A 144 6.14 -4.05 -2.54
N ALA A 145 6.78 -3.69 -1.43
CA ALA A 145 6.42 -2.57 -0.58
C ALA A 145 7.56 -1.56 -0.45
N VAL A 146 7.18 -0.29 -0.34
CA VAL A 146 8.06 0.84 -0.03
C VAL A 146 7.58 1.45 1.28
N PHE A 147 8.45 1.60 2.25
CA PHE A 147 8.20 2.31 3.49
C PHE A 147 9.01 3.61 3.53
N ILE A 148 8.36 4.70 3.89
CA ILE A 148 8.95 6.02 4.06
C ILE A 148 8.71 6.44 5.51
N SER A 149 9.78 6.56 6.30
CA SER A 149 9.70 6.98 7.69
C SER A 149 9.39 8.47 7.82
N LEU A 150 9.05 8.92 9.03
CA LEU A 150 8.87 10.36 9.31
C LEU A 150 10.17 11.15 9.16
N GLU A 151 11.31 10.49 9.31
CA GLU A 151 12.64 11.07 9.13
C GLU A 151 13.06 11.15 7.65
N GLY A 152 12.23 10.64 6.73
CA GLY A 152 12.50 10.62 5.29
C GLY A 152 13.39 9.47 4.83
N GLU A 153 13.59 8.45 5.67
CA GLU A 153 14.28 7.22 5.26
C GLU A 153 13.36 6.36 4.41
N VAL A 154 13.88 5.84 3.30
CA VAL A 154 13.12 5.01 2.36
C VAL A 154 13.71 3.61 2.34
N GLU A 155 12.87 2.64 2.65
CA GLU A 155 13.20 1.21 2.54
C GLU A 155 12.26 0.52 1.55
N ARG A 156 12.80 -0.45 0.80
CA ARG A 156 12.05 -1.24 -0.20
C ARG A 156 12.24 -2.72 0.06
N LYS A 157 11.18 -3.51 -0.11
CA LYS A 157 11.24 -4.97 0.05
C LYS A 157 10.18 -5.66 -0.79
N VAL A 158 10.56 -6.73 -1.48
CA VAL A 158 9.60 -7.69 -2.04
C VAL A 158 8.99 -8.49 -0.89
N CYS A 159 7.68 -8.39 -0.73
CA CYS A 159 6.90 -8.93 0.37
C CYS A 159 6.04 -10.13 -0.02
N PHE A 160 6.26 -10.71 -1.20
CA PHE A 160 5.55 -11.90 -1.68
C PHE A 160 6.51 -12.84 -2.39
N ASP A 161 6.38 -14.14 -2.12
CA ASP A 161 7.20 -15.15 -2.77
C ASP A 161 6.75 -15.37 -4.21
N ASN A 162 7.71 -15.35 -5.14
CA ASN A 162 7.47 -15.57 -6.57
C ASN A 162 6.42 -14.64 -7.19
N PRO A 163 6.55 -13.31 -7.07
CA PRO A 163 5.66 -12.38 -7.73
C PRO A 163 5.77 -12.55 -9.26
N SER A 164 4.68 -12.27 -9.97
CA SER A 164 4.66 -12.32 -11.43
C SER A 164 4.15 -11.00 -11.99
N HIS A 165 4.73 -10.52 -13.10
CA HIS A 165 4.22 -9.33 -13.76
C HIS A 165 3.15 -9.71 -14.78
N SER A 166 1.90 -9.35 -14.49
CA SER A 166 0.73 -9.65 -15.33
C SER A 166 -0.11 -8.38 -15.50
N PRO A 167 0.41 -7.38 -16.22
CA PRO A 167 -0.25 -6.09 -16.38
C PRO A 167 -1.59 -6.24 -17.10
N CYS A 168 -2.55 -5.42 -16.70
CA CYS A 168 -3.87 -5.41 -17.31
C CYS A 168 -3.88 -4.47 -18.53
N ILE A 169 -4.29 -4.96 -19.71
CA ILE A 169 -4.39 -4.12 -20.92
C ILE A 169 -5.31 -2.90 -20.71
N PHE A 170 -6.33 -2.99 -19.86
CA PHE A 170 -7.22 -1.88 -19.57
C PHE A 170 -6.54 -0.72 -18.82
N GLU A 171 -5.42 -0.98 -18.10
CA GLU A 171 -4.61 0.12 -17.57
C GLU A 171 -4.08 1.01 -18.68
N TYR A 172 -3.56 0.42 -19.75
CA TYR A 172 -2.92 1.14 -20.83
C TYR A 172 -3.90 1.81 -21.80
N VAL A 173 -5.09 1.22 -22.02
CA VAL A 173 -6.02 1.68 -23.06
C VAL A 173 -7.22 2.45 -22.53
N TYR A 174 -7.51 2.39 -21.24
CA TYR A 174 -8.72 2.97 -20.69
C TYR A 174 -8.54 3.70 -19.35
N LEU A 175 -7.78 3.14 -18.40
CA LEU A 175 -7.69 3.67 -17.04
C LEU A 175 -6.61 4.73 -16.88
N ALA A 176 -5.42 4.49 -17.43
CA ALA A 176 -4.30 5.42 -17.33
C ALA A 176 -4.52 6.66 -18.20
N ARG A 177 -3.96 7.77 -17.77
CA ARG A 177 -3.89 8.97 -18.60
C ARG A 177 -2.98 8.72 -19.82
N PRO A 178 -3.27 9.35 -20.99
CA PRO A 178 -2.45 9.17 -22.20
C PRO A 178 -0.99 9.64 -22.06
N ASP A 179 -0.71 10.50 -21.09
CA ASP A 179 0.61 11.04 -20.76
C ASP A 179 1.30 10.31 -19.61
N ALA A 180 0.67 9.25 -19.04
CA ALA A 180 1.26 8.44 -17.99
C ALA A 180 2.34 7.51 -18.53
N VAL A 181 3.44 7.40 -17.77
CA VAL A 181 4.45 6.34 -17.95
C VAL A 181 4.15 5.25 -16.92
N ILE A 182 3.99 4.02 -17.38
CA ILE A 182 3.65 2.85 -16.57
C ILE A 182 4.58 1.70 -16.97
N ASP A 183 5.27 1.06 -15.97
CA ASP A 183 6.14 -0.14 -16.07
C ASP A 183 7.32 -0.02 -17.05
#